data_76dd78c0bddee14876e474f7c74f90be
#
_entry.id   76dd78c0bddee14876e474f7c74f90be
#
_cell.length_a   1.000
_cell.length_b   1.000
_cell.length_c   1.000
_cell.angle_alpha   90.00
_cell.angle_beta   90.00
_cell.angle_gamma   90.00
#
_symmetry.space_group_name_H-M   'P 1'
#
loop_
_entity.id
_entity.type
_entity.pdbx_description
1 polymer ?
#
loop_
_entity_poly.entity_id
_entity_poly.type
_entity_poly.pdbx_seq_one_letter_code
_entity_poly.pdbx_strand_id
1 'polypeptide(L)'
;MKKEFIFCTALLAFLPVILPAESNFQQKTIDPRSVKSNTRIVHRDGSGRMTGTTVKSGNRLIHRDSAGRITGTTTVSGNRTIYRDGSGRMTGSSTTSGKRTIYRDGSGRISGTAQKVGNQTVYRDGSGRTVNRSTVSGSRTIYRDGSGRISGTSR
;
A
#
# COMPACT_ATOMS: atom_id res chain seq x y z
N MET A 1 22.14 -15.36 -3.74
CA MET A 1 20.87 -15.17 -3.02
C MET A 1 20.85 -13.73 -2.51
N LYS A 2 20.12 -12.82 -3.19
CA LYS A 2 19.97 -11.43 -2.76
C LYS A 2 18.89 -11.41 -1.69
N LYS A 3 19.27 -11.12 -0.44
CA LYS A 3 18.33 -10.86 0.65
C LYS A 3 17.69 -9.49 0.40
N GLU A 4 16.49 -9.48 -0.11
CA GLU A 4 15.69 -8.26 -0.15
C GLU A 4 15.23 -7.93 1.27
N PHE A 5 15.81 -6.90 1.87
CA PHE A 5 15.36 -6.35 3.12
C PHE A 5 14.09 -5.54 2.86
N ILE A 6 12.96 -6.07 3.27
CA ILE A 6 11.67 -5.36 3.23
C ILE A 6 11.57 -4.60 4.55
N PHE A 7 11.85 -3.30 4.51
CA PHE A 7 11.57 -2.42 5.62
C PHE A 7 10.08 -2.08 5.60
N CYS A 8 9.35 -2.53 6.58
CA CYS A 8 7.99 -2.12 6.83
C CYS A 8 7.92 -1.53 8.22
N THR A 9 7.89 -0.22 8.30
CA THR A 9 7.44 0.45 9.51
C THR A 9 5.98 0.10 9.70
N ALA A 10 5.65 -0.42 10.88
CA ALA A 10 4.28 -0.71 11.26
C ALA A 10 3.47 0.57 11.12
N LEU A 11 2.87 0.75 9.97
CA LEU A 11 1.92 1.79 9.81
C LEU A 11 0.55 1.19 9.96
N LEU A 12 -0.14 1.71 10.95
CA LEU A 12 -1.57 1.71 10.96
C LEU A 12 -2.11 1.77 9.55
N ALA A 13 -2.93 0.76 9.25
CA ALA A 13 -3.68 0.63 8.03
C ALA A 13 -4.17 1.96 7.53
N PHE A 14 -3.50 2.53 6.59
CA PHE A 14 -4.09 3.66 5.90
C PHE A 14 -3.88 3.51 4.43
N LEU A 15 -5.01 3.71 3.79
CA LEU A 15 -5.12 4.35 2.50
C LEU A 15 -3.78 4.96 2.09
N PRO A 16 -3.45 5.02 0.82
CA PRO A 16 -2.46 5.97 0.39
C PRO A 16 -2.96 7.36 0.82
N VAL A 17 -2.77 7.68 2.11
CA VAL A 17 -2.80 9.05 2.56
C VAL A 17 -1.69 9.69 1.79
N ILE A 18 -2.06 10.59 0.94
CA ILE A 18 -1.19 11.57 0.36
C ILE A 18 -0.62 12.35 1.54
N LEU A 19 0.49 11.84 2.08
CA LEU A 19 1.27 12.57 3.05
C LEU A 19 1.97 13.70 2.30
N PRO A 20 2.00 14.92 2.87
CA PRO A 20 2.87 15.96 2.38
C PRO A 20 4.31 15.44 2.36
N ALA A 21 5.05 15.90 1.38
CA ALA A 21 6.37 15.45 1.00
C ALA A 21 7.42 15.69 2.10
N GLU A 22 7.46 14.84 3.12
CA GLU A 22 8.60 14.76 4.02
C GLU A 22 8.73 13.38 4.65
N SER A 23 9.12 12.42 3.84
CA SER A 23 9.99 11.30 4.19
C SER A 23 10.21 10.42 2.97
N ASN A 24 11.47 10.23 2.60
CA ASN A 24 11.97 9.31 1.58
C ASN A 24 11.71 7.84 1.95
N PHE A 25 10.45 7.45 2.15
CA PHE A 25 10.12 6.08 2.45
C PHE A 25 9.16 5.53 1.40
N GLN A 26 9.74 4.87 0.41
CA GLN A 26 9.02 4.09 -0.58
C GLN A 26 8.37 2.89 0.10
N GLN A 27 7.15 3.06 0.55
CA GLN A 27 6.35 1.96 1.05
C GLN A 27 5.95 1.09 -0.14
N LYS A 28 6.72 0.00 -0.35
CA LYS A 28 6.31 -1.07 -1.28
C LYS A 28 5.00 -1.67 -0.75
N THR A 29 3.90 -1.19 -1.26
CA THR A 29 2.58 -1.75 -0.95
C THR A 29 2.57 -3.20 -1.40
N ILE A 30 2.50 -4.14 -0.46
CA ILE A 30 2.38 -5.56 -0.77
C ILE A 30 0.99 -5.77 -1.36
N ASP A 31 0.91 -6.14 -2.63
CA ASP A 31 -0.35 -6.58 -3.22
C ASP A 31 -0.77 -7.89 -2.54
N PRO A 32 -1.91 -7.91 -1.82
CA PRO A 32 -2.38 -9.11 -1.14
C PRO A 32 -2.56 -10.31 -2.06
N ARG A 33 -2.74 -10.07 -3.37
CA ARG A 33 -2.92 -11.12 -4.38
C ARG A 33 -1.60 -11.80 -4.72
N SER A 34 -0.47 -11.10 -4.64
CA SER A 34 0.86 -11.61 -4.98
C SER A 34 1.47 -12.49 -3.88
N VAL A 35 0.97 -12.43 -2.66
CA VAL A 35 1.49 -13.19 -1.52
C VAL A 35 0.89 -14.60 -1.52
N LYS A 36 1.72 -15.64 -1.48
CA LYS A 36 1.26 -17.04 -1.37
C LYS A 36 0.51 -17.26 -0.04
N SER A 37 -0.46 -18.19 -0.04
CA SER A 37 -1.16 -18.56 1.20
C SER A 37 -0.18 -19.08 2.24
N ASN A 38 -0.46 -18.83 3.53
CA ASN A 38 0.37 -19.19 4.69
C ASN A 38 1.76 -18.53 4.73
N THR A 39 2.00 -17.49 3.93
CA THR A 39 3.24 -16.71 4.00
C THR A 39 3.21 -15.79 5.22
N ARG A 40 4.28 -15.85 6.02
CA ARG A 40 4.56 -14.90 7.09
C ARG A 40 5.65 -13.94 6.65
N ILE A 41 5.35 -12.67 6.70
CA ILE A 41 6.29 -11.57 6.42
C ILE A 41 6.64 -10.92 7.76
N VAL A 42 7.92 -10.79 8.06
CA VAL A 42 8.42 -10.09 9.24
C VAL A 42 8.87 -8.70 8.81
N HIS A 43 8.35 -7.69 9.50
CA HIS A 43 8.70 -6.30 9.28
C HIS A 43 9.78 -5.89 10.28
N ARG A 44 10.81 -5.20 9.79
CA ARG A 44 11.94 -4.72 10.60
C ARG A 44 12.22 -3.26 10.29
N ASP A 45 12.71 -2.51 11.27
CA ASP A 45 13.22 -1.15 11.07
C ASP A 45 14.66 -1.14 10.52
N GLY A 46 15.23 0.06 10.33
CA GLY A 46 16.57 0.26 9.81
C GLY A 46 17.69 -0.31 10.69
N SER A 47 17.41 -0.55 11.97
CA SER A 47 18.31 -1.20 12.93
C SER A 47 18.14 -2.73 12.98
N GLY A 48 17.24 -3.28 12.16
CA GLY A 48 16.93 -4.71 12.11
C GLY A 48 15.97 -5.20 13.20
N ARG A 49 15.45 -4.32 14.06
CA ARG A 49 14.48 -4.65 15.10
C ARG A 49 13.14 -5.01 14.46
N MET A 50 12.49 -6.07 14.95
CA MET A 50 11.16 -6.45 14.50
C MET A 50 10.13 -5.39 14.92
N THR A 51 9.40 -4.85 13.95
CA THR A 51 8.33 -3.88 14.15
C THR A 51 6.94 -4.51 14.04
N GLY A 52 6.86 -5.69 13.42
CA GLY A 52 5.60 -6.40 13.30
C GLY A 52 5.67 -7.58 12.35
N THR A 53 4.51 -8.17 12.10
CA THR A 53 4.36 -9.28 11.15
C THR A 53 3.09 -9.13 10.32
N THR A 54 3.10 -9.68 9.11
CA THR A 54 1.92 -9.87 8.29
C THR A 54 1.80 -11.35 7.94
N VAL A 55 0.66 -11.95 8.23
CA VAL A 55 0.37 -13.34 7.88
C VAL A 55 -0.79 -13.38 6.89
N LYS A 56 -0.62 -14.15 5.81
CA LYS A 56 -1.70 -14.41 4.86
C LYS A 56 -2.40 -15.72 5.22
N SER A 57 -3.71 -15.63 5.37
CA SER A 57 -4.61 -16.77 5.57
C SER A 57 -5.73 -16.69 4.54
N GLY A 58 -5.67 -17.53 3.52
CA GLY A 58 -6.58 -17.46 2.38
C GLY A 58 -6.54 -16.10 1.67
N ASN A 59 -7.69 -15.43 1.61
CA ASN A 59 -7.84 -14.09 1.00
C ASN A 59 -7.63 -12.93 2.00
N ARG A 60 -7.20 -13.22 3.23
CA ARG A 60 -7.02 -12.25 4.32
C ARG A 60 -5.56 -12.12 4.71
N LEU A 61 -5.09 -10.89 4.89
CA LEU A 61 -3.84 -10.55 5.55
C LEU A 61 -4.17 -10.08 6.97
N ILE A 62 -3.42 -10.58 7.95
CA ILE A 62 -3.51 -10.18 9.35
C ILE A 62 -2.21 -9.47 9.69
N HIS A 63 -2.31 -8.21 10.09
CA HIS A 63 -1.19 -7.37 10.48
C HIS A 63 -1.09 -7.34 12.00
N ARG A 64 0.12 -7.52 12.52
CA ARG A 64 0.40 -7.51 13.96
C ARG A 64 1.59 -6.60 14.25
N ASP A 65 1.60 -5.99 15.42
CA ASP A 65 2.75 -5.25 15.96
C ASP A 65 3.87 -6.20 16.44
N SER A 66 4.93 -5.63 16.99
CA SER A 66 6.06 -6.38 17.56
C SER A 66 5.65 -7.21 18.79
N ALA A 67 4.60 -6.83 19.51
CA ALA A 67 4.03 -7.55 20.65
C ALA A 67 3.03 -8.65 20.24
N GLY A 68 2.79 -8.82 18.92
CA GLY A 68 1.87 -9.83 18.38
C GLY A 68 0.40 -9.42 18.39
N ARG A 69 0.04 -8.19 18.82
CA ARG A 69 -1.34 -7.68 18.82
C ARG A 69 -1.77 -7.40 17.39
N ILE A 70 -3.02 -7.71 17.06
CA ILE A 70 -3.58 -7.39 15.75
C ILE A 70 -3.75 -5.87 15.64
N THR A 71 -3.08 -5.27 14.67
CA THR A 71 -3.19 -3.83 14.34
C THR A 71 -4.14 -3.56 13.19
N GLY A 72 -4.44 -4.60 12.39
CA GLY A 72 -5.40 -4.49 11.32
C GLY A 72 -5.51 -5.73 10.47
N THR A 73 -6.43 -5.69 9.52
CA THR A 73 -6.61 -6.76 8.54
C THR A 73 -6.91 -6.20 7.16
N THR A 74 -6.47 -6.91 6.14
CA THR A 74 -6.80 -6.63 4.74
C THR A 74 -7.45 -7.86 4.14
N THR A 75 -8.66 -7.71 3.61
CA THR A 75 -9.39 -8.80 2.97
C THR A 75 -9.61 -8.50 1.49
N VAL A 76 -9.27 -9.45 0.62
CA VAL A 76 -9.48 -9.34 -0.83
C VAL A 76 -10.68 -10.21 -1.22
N SER A 77 -11.64 -9.63 -1.92
CA SER A 77 -12.79 -10.32 -2.48
C SER A 77 -12.98 -9.88 -3.92
N GLY A 78 -12.62 -10.74 -4.86
CA GLY A 78 -12.62 -10.40 -6.29
C GLY A 78 -11.77 -9.14 -6.57
N ASN A 79 -12.41 -8.13 -7.12
CA ASN A 79 -11.78 -6.85 -7.46
C ASN A 79 -11.80 -5.82 -6.30
N ARG A 80 -12.37 -6.18 -5.15
CA ARG A 80 -12.49 -5.32 -3.97
C ARG A 80 -11.50 -5.75 -2.88
N THR A 81 -10.87 -4.75 -2.24
CA THR A 81 -10.05 -4.93 -1.04
C THR A 81 -10.64 -4.10 0.08
N ILE A 82 -10.77 -4.67 1.28
CA ILE A 82 -11.32 -4.02 2.47
C ILE A 82 -10.21 -3.96 3.52
N TYR A 83 -10.02 -2.79 4.11
CA TYR A 83 -9.06 -2.52 5.17
C TYR A 83 -9.80 -2.30 6.47
N ARG A 84 -9.32 -2.93 7.56
CA ARG A 84 -9.86 -2.79 8.90
C ARG A 84 -8.74 -2.54 9.90
N ASP A 85 -9.04 -1.80 10.95
CA ASP A 85 -8.13 -1.63 12.10
C ASP A 85 -8.12 -2.86 13.02
N GLY A 86 -7.35 -2.77 14.12
CA GLY A 86 -7.23 -3.84 15.11
C GLY A 86 -8.53 -4.16 15.86
N SER A 87 -9.47 -3.22 15.92
CA SER A 87 -10.80 -3.38 16.50
C SER A 87 -11.84 -3.96 15.52
N GLY A 88 -11.43 -4.18 14.25
CA GLY A 88 -12.29 -4.70 13.18
C GLY A 88 -13.12 -3.64 12.46
N ARG A 89 -13.02 -2.35 12.81
CA ARG A 89 -13.70 -1.25 12.13
C ARG A 89 -13.12 -1.07 10.74
N MET A 90 -13.96 -0.87 9.73
CA MET A 90 -13.53 -0.55 8.39
C MET A 90 -12.90 0.84 8.34
N THR A 91 -11.63 0.90 7.91
CA THR A 91 -10.88 2.14 7.73
C THR A 91 -10.87 2.61 6.29
N GLY A 92 -11.19 1.70 5.36
CA GLY A 92 -11.32 2.03 3.96
C GLY A 92 -11.51 0.81 3.07
N SER A 93 -11.61 1.07 1.78
CA SER A 93 -11.67 0.03 0.75
C SER A 93 -11.09 0.51 -0.57
N SER A 94 -10.70 -0.44 -1.43
CA SER A 94 -10.39 -0.15 -2.82
C SER A 94 -11.14 -1.09 -3.74
N THR A 95 -11.50 -0.61 -4.92
CA THR A 95 -12.12 -1.41 -5.98
C THR A 95 -11.39 -1.16 -7.29
N THR A 96 -10.91 -2.23 -7.92
CA THR A 96 -10.20 -2.17 -9.20
C THR A 96 -11.13 -2.60 -10.32
N SER A 97 -11.27 -1.77 -11.35
CA SER A 97 -12.00 -2.09 -12.57
C SER A 97 -11.09 -1.80 -13.77
N GLY A 98 -10.66 -2.85 -14.46
CA GLY A 98 -9.67 -2.75 -15.53
C GLY A 98 -8.38 -2.07 -15.05
N LYS A 99 -8.06 -0.92 -15.65
CA LYS A 99 -6.85 -0.13 -15.35
C LYS A 99 -7.06 0.95 -14.30
N ARG A 100 -8.25 1.00 -13.68
CA ARG A 100 -8.60 2.02 -12.67
C ARG A 100 -8.86 1.39 -11.31
N THR A 101 -8.28 1.98 -10.27
CA THR A 101 -8.58 1.65 -8.87
C THR A 101 -9.18 2.88 -8.19
N ILE A 102 -10.29 2.70 -7.49
CA ILE A 102 -10.95 3.73 -6.69
C ILE A 102 -10.71 3.37 -5.23
N TYR A 103 -10.21 4.32 -4.47
CA TYR A 103 -10.01 4.22 -3.02
C TYR A 103 -11.11 4.98 -2.30
N ARG A 104 -11.60 4.39 -1.20
CA ARG A 104 -12.62 4.99 -0.33
C ARG A 104 -12.14 4.96 1.12
N ASP A 105 -12.51 5.96 1.87
CA ASP A 105 -12.28 6.03 3.31
C ASP A 105 -13.25 5.10 4.09
N GLY A 106 -13.15 5.11 5.43
CA GLY A 106 -13.99 4.30 6.31
C GLY A 106 -15.49 4.68 6.27
N SER A 107 -15.82 5.89 5.83
CA SER A 107 -17.20 6.38 5.62
C SER A 107 -17.73 6.10 4.20
N GLY A 108 -16.92 5.51 3.33
CA GLY A 108 -17.26 5.16 1.96
C GLY A 108 -17.07 6.28 0.93
N ARG A 109 -16.60 7.46 1.35
CA ARG A 109 -16.29 8.58 0.44
C ARG A 109 -15.06 8.27 -0.39
N ILE A 110 -15.01 8.74 -1.65
CA ILE A 110 -13.83 8.59 -2.48
C ILE A 110 -12.69 9.44 -1.89
N SER A 111 -11.60 8.78 -1.50
CA SER A 111 -10.38 9.41 -0.99
C SER A 111 -9.33 9.57 -2.07
N GLY A 112 -9.44 8.82 -3.18
CA GLY A 112 -8.53 8.96 -4.30
C GLY A 112 -8.76 7.92 -5.38
N THR A 113 -7.99 8.04 -6.46
CA THR A 113 -8.01 7.10 -7.58
C THR A 113 -6.61 6.86 -8.13
N ALA A 114 -6.36 5.66 -8.66
CA ALA A 114 -5.19 5.35 -9.46
C ALA A 114 -5.64 4.90 -10.86
N GLN A 115 -5.02 5.45 -11.89
CA GLN A 115 -5.30 5.10 -13.29
C GLN A 115 -4.01 4.70 -13.99
N LYS A 116 -3.96 3.47 -14.49
CA LYS A 116 -2.83 2.99 -15.30
C LYS A 116 -3.06 3.33 -16.77
N VAL A 117 -2.09 4.01 -17.37
CA VAL A 117 -2.06 4.38 -18.80
C VAL A 117 -0.71 3.96 -19.36
N GLY A 118 -0.67 2.89 -20.14
CA GLY A 118 0.60 2.30 -20.60
C GLY A 118 1.49 1.87 -19.43
N ASN A 119 2.71 2.39 -19.40
CA ASN A 119 3.69 2.16 -18.34
C ASN A 119 3.60 3.18 -17.19
N GLN A 120 2.66 4.11 -17.25
CA GLN A 120 2.45 5.14 -16.22
C GLN A 120 1.23 4.83 -15.38
N THR A 121 1.30 5.13 -14.07
CA THR A 121 0.15 5.17 -13.17
C THR A 121 0.01 6.58 -12.63
N VAL A 122 -1.17 7.17 -12.78
CA VAL A 122 -1.52 8.49 -12.27
C VAL A 122 -2.38 8.31 -11.03
N TYR A 123 -1.98 8.97 -9.94
CA TYR A 123 -2.70 8.98 -8.67
C TYR A 123 -3.36 10.34 -8.49
N ARG A 124 -4.64 10.34 -8.11
CA ARG A 124 -5.43 11.54 -7.83
C ARG A 124 -6.02 11.46 -6.43
N ASP A 125 -6.19 12.60 -5.79
CA ASP A 125 -6.92 12.71 -4.52
C ASP A 125 -8.45 12.61 -4.72
N GLY A 126 -9.20 12.74 -3.62
CA GLY A 126 -10.67 12.69 -3.64
C GLY A 126 -11.32 13.84 -4.42
N SER A 127 -10.63 14.96 -4.63
CA SER A 127 -11.06 16.08 -5.46
C SER A 127 -10.71 15.94 -6.95
N GLY A 128 -10.00 14.85 -7.31
CA GLY A 128 -9.57 14.58 -8.69
C GLY A 128 -8.24 15.24 -9.09
N ARG A 129 -7.58 15.97 -8.19
CA ARG A 129 -6.27 16.59 -8.44
C ARG A 129 -5.20 15.51 -8.52
N THR A 130 -4.30 15.61 -9.50
CA THR A 130 -3.13 14.72 -9.58
C THR A 130 -2.15 15.03 -8.46
N VAL A 131 -1.80 14.01 -7.67
CA VAL A 131 -0.90 14.13 -6.52
C VAL A 131 0.40 13.38 -6.71
N ASN A 132 0.38 12.35 -7.55
CA ASN A 132 1.57 11.55 -7.83
C ASN A 132 1.45 10.88 -9.20
N ARG A 133 2.61 10.51 -9.79
CA ARG A 133 2.72 9.65 -10.96
C ARG A 133 3.88 8.69 -10.78
N SER A 134 3.70 7.44 -11.17
CA SER A 134 4.80 6.48 -11.31
C SER A 134 4.93 6.05 -12.76
N THR A 135 6.17 5.92 -13.26
CA THR A 135 6.45 5.46 -14.61
C THR A 135 7.43 4.31 -14.54
N VAL A 136 7.07 3.18 -15.11
CA VAL A 136 7.92 1.99 -15.20
C VAL A 136 8.72 2.07 -16.51
N SER A 137 10.05 1.95 -16.40
CA SER A 137 10.98 1.90 -17.53
C SER A 137 11.98 0.76 -17.31
N GLY A 138 11.77 -0.35 -17.99
CA GLY A 138 12.51 -1.59 -17.75
C GLY A 138 12.34 -2.06 -16.30
N SER A 139 13.45 -2.27 -15.59
CA SER A 139 13.45 -2.64 -14.16
C SER A 139 13.32 -1.47 -13.20
N ARG A 140 13.25 -0.23 -13.71
CA ARG A 140 13.22 0.98 -12.91
C ARG A 140 11.82 1.58 -12.86
N THR A 141 11.38 2.03 -11.68
CA THR A 141 10.19 2.85 -11.51
C THR A 141 10.60 4.24 -11.05
N ILE A 142 10.11 5.27 -11.75
CA ILE A 142 10.34 6.68 -11.42
C ILE A 142 9.03 7.21 -10.82
N TYR A 143 9.12 7.83 -9.65
CA TYR A 143 8.00 8.49 -8.98
C TYR A 143 8.14 10.00 -9.13
N ARG A 144 7.02 10.67 -9.42
CA ARG A 144 6.93 12.12 -9.52
C ARG A 144 5.79 12.63 -8.66
N ASP A 145 5.97 13.78 -8.04
CA ASP A 145 4.90 14.47 -7.31
C ASP A 145 3.86 15.09 -8.25
N GLY A 146 2.85 15.76 -7.68
CA GLY A 146 1.79 16.43 -8.43
C GLY A 146 2.28 17.55 -9.36
N SER A 147 3.42 18.17 -9.05
CA SER A 147 4.07 19.20 -9.87
C SER A 147 4.96 18.63 -10.99
N GLY A 148 5.15 17.29 -11.00
CA GLY A 148 5.99 16.59 -11.98
C GLY A 148 7.46 16.44 -11.58
N ARG A 149 7.88 16.91 -10.40
CA ARG A 149 9.24 16.73 -9.90
C ARG A 149 9.46 15.27 -9.51
N ILE A 150 10.69 14.76 -9.73
CA ILE A 150 11.05 13.41 -9.29
C ILE A 150 11.10 13.39 -7.76
N SER A 151 10.24 12.55 -7.15
CA SER A 151 10.21 12.32 -5.70
C SER A 151 10.94 11.05 -5.28
N GLY A 152 11.26 10.16 -6.23
CA GLY A 152 12.02 8.95 -5.93
C GLY A 152 12.14 8.00 -7.11
N THR A 153 12.96 6.96 -6.92
CA THR A 153 13.11 5.87 -7.89
C THR A 153 13.29 4.53 -7.17
N SER A 154 12.82 3.44 -7.79
CA SER A 154 13.10 2.07 -7.34
C SER A 154 13.55 1.19 -8.50
N ARG A 155 14.32 0.14 -8.19
CA ARG A 155 14.76 -0.93 -9.10
C ARG A 155 14.35 -2.27 -8.55
#